data_aa6a8d83b7ba43540cd4f6f2272daa72
#
_entry.id   aa6a8d83b7ba43540cd4f6f2272daa72
#
_cell.length_a   1.000
_cell.length_b   1.000
_cell.length_c   1.000
_cell.angle_alpha   90.00
_cell.angle_beta   90.00
_cell.angle_gamma   90.00
#
_symmetry.space_group_name_H-M   'P 1'
#
loop_
_entity.id
_entity.type
_entity.pdbx_description
1 polymer ?
#
loop_
_entity_poly.entity_id
_entity_poly.type
_entity_poly.pdbx_seq_one_letter_code
_entity_poly.pdbx_strand_id
1 'polypeptide(L)'
;KPIFALGVTDVKDQGHSGTCWSYTGASFLESEMMKKKKQPVDLSEIYTARKVYLEKAINYLRMHGALTWGDGGELHDIINIYRKYGAVPQSVYTGLINGATVNNFNEMQKDLEGYLKGIVESEKVPADWKQVFEQKMDTYLGAVPKTFLYNGKMYDPKSFAKEVVGLEDEKYIEMLSVEHKPKYQNTLMAVPDNWSYDYAFNVNMEDLIRTIDYALKKGYTVGWEADVSEKFFSWQNGLAIVPEKDFESLSPAEQENYYHTYWKEKTITPQLRQEAFDNYQTLDDHSMHIVGLAKDQTGKEYYIVKNSWGTENDNKGYLYASKDYVRYKTIAILVNQKGAPKDLVKKFKKAPYTSL
;
A
#
# COMPACT_ATOMS: atom_id res chain seq x y z
N LYS A 1 4.87 18.52 -16.31
CA LYS A 1 5.74 19.41 -15.52
C LYS A 1 5.32 19.37 -14.07
N PRO A 2 6.19 19.06 -13.10
CA PRO A 2 5.87 19.11 -11.69
C PRO A 2 5.36 20.51 -11.28
N ILE A 3 4.32 20.54 -10.47
CA ILE A 3 3.88 21.76 -9.76
C ILE A 3 4.65 21.84 -8.46
N PHE A 4 4.63 20.74 -7.70
CA PHE A 4 5.48 20.48 -6.53
C PHE A 4 5.53 18.97 -6.24
N ALA A 5 6.59 18.55 -5.56
CA ALA A 5 6.70 17.24 -4.95
C ALA A 5 7.17 17.42 -3.50
N LEU A 6 6.64 16.59 -2.60
CA LEU A 6 7.07 16.52 -1.21
C LEU A 6 8.33 15.67 -1.10
N GLY A 7 9.12 15.91 -0.07
CA GLY A 7 10.30 15.11 0.22
C GLY A 7 9.93 13.67 0.58
N VAL A 8 10.60 12.73 -0.04
CA VAL A 8 10.48 11.29 0.21
C VAL A 8 11.85 10.64 0.17
N THR A 9 11.97 9.45 0.74
CA THR A 9 13.16 8.60 0.66
C THR A 9 13.31 8.03 -0.76
N ASP A 10 14.45 7.38 -1.01
CA ASP A 10 14.77 6.80 -2.32
C ASP A 10 13.76 5.74 -2.74
N VAL A 11 13.64 5.55 -4.05
CA VAL A 11 12.84 4.47 -4.64
C VAL A 11 13.52 3.14 -4.36
N LYS A 12 12.73 2.15 -3.99
CA LYS A 12 13.19 0.77 -3.76
C LYS A 12 12.59 -0.20 -4.77
N ASP A 13 13.09 -1.43 -4.74
CA ASP A 13 12.58 -2.53 -5.55
C ASP A 13 12.10 -3.65 -4.61
N GLN A 14 10.79 -3.96 -4.65
CA GLN A 14 10.19 -5.06 -3.91
C GLN A 14 10.57 -6.44 -4.47
N GLY A 15 11.14 -6.48 -5.66
CA GLY A 15 11.56 -7.72 -6.33
C GLY A 15 10.38 -8.65 -6.63
N HIS A 16 10.58 -9.94 -6.44
CA HIS A 16 9.57 -10.98 -6.63
C HIS A 16 8.79 -11.26 -5.34
N SER A 17 8.14 -10.24 -4.80
CA SER A 17 7.28 -10.34 -3.63
C SER A 17 6.03 -9.47 -3.81
N GLY A 18 4.89 -9.92 -3.31
CA GLY A 18 3.64 -9.14 -3.27
C GLY A 18 3.58 -8.21 -2.06
N THR A 19 4.70 -7.56 -1.71
CA THR A 19 4.82 -6.72 -0.51
C THR A 19 4.76 -5.22 -0.79
N CYS A 20 4.16 -4.81 -1.92
CA CYS A 20 3.99 -3.41 -2.33
C CYS A 20 3.39 -2.53 -1.23
N TRP A 21 2.40 -3.04 -0.51
CA TRP A 21 1.78 -2.38 0.64
C TRP A 21 2.79 -2.05 1.76
N SER A 22 3.76 -2.94 2.02
CA SER A 22 4.79 -2.71 3.02
C SER A 22 5.81 -1.66 2.56
N TYR A 23 6.22 -1.69 1.29
CA TYR A 23 7.10 -0.68 0.70
C TYR A 23 6.44 0.70 0.66
N THR A 24 5.19 0.75 0.25
CA THR A 24 4.40 1.99 0.27
C THR A 24 4.22 2.52 1.68
N GLY A 25 3.87 1.65 2.62
CA GLY A 25 3.67 2.02 4.01
C GLY A 25 4.95 2.49 4.70
N ALA A 26 6.11 1.84 4.45
CA ALA A 26 7.40 2.31 4.96
C ALA A 26 7.73 3.70 4.41
N SER A 27 7.63 3.91 3.08
CA SER A 27 7.83 5.20 2.45
C SER A 27 6.88 6.28 2.99
N PHE A 28 5.62 5.93 3.29
CA PHE A 28 4.65 6.81 3.92
C PHE A 28 5.07 7.22 5.34
N LEU A 29 5.44 6.26 6.20
CA LEU A 29 5.92 6.55 7.57
C LEU A 29 7.21 7.39 7.56
N GLU A 30 8.12 7.13 6.66
CA GLU A 30 9.34 7.92 6.47
C GLU A 30 9.02 9.37 6.11
N SER A 31 8.03 9.60 5.24
CA SER A 31 7.53 10.95 4.91
C SER A 31 6.84 11.62 6.10
N GLU A 32 6.12 10.88 6.94
CA GLU A 32 5.56 11.38 8.20
C GLU A 32 6.67 11.84 9.17
N MET A 33 7.81 11.11 9.23
CA MET A 33 8.98 11.55 10.01
C MET A 33 9.53 12.88 9.47
N MET A 34 9.69 13.02 8.14
CA MET A 34 10.13 14.26 7.50
C MET A 34 9.16 15.40 7.81
N LYS A 35 7.85 15.14 7.77
CA LYS A 35 6.82 16.13 8.11
C LYS A 35 6.95 16.62 9.55
N LYS A 36 7.37 15.78 10.48
CA LYS A 36 7.71 16.14 11.86
C LYS A 36 9.10 16.76 12.01
N LYS A 37 9.79 17.06 10.92
CA LYS A 37 11.17 17.57 10.88
C LYS A 37 12.18 16.63 11.54
N LYS A 38 11.90 15.34 11.55
CA LYS A 38 12.84 14.30 11.94
C LYS A 38 13.68 13.89 10.73
N GLN A 39 14.88 13.39 11.00
CA GLN A 39 15.64 12.68 9.97
C GLN A 39 14.89 11.38 9.65
N PRO A 40 14.54 11.11 8.39
CA PRO A 40 13.93 9.84 8.05
C PRO A 40 14.92 8.70 8.27
N VAL A 41 14.39 7.59 8.73
CA VAL A 41 15.14 6.34 8.81
C VAL A 41 14.59 5.44 7.73
N ASP A 42 15.47 4.82 6.97
CA ASP A 42 15.12 3.76 6.03
C ASP A 42 14.60 2.55 6.82
N LEU A 43 13.27 2.34 6.79
CA LEU A 43 12.58 1.30 7.55
C LEU A 43 12.62 -0.03 6.80
N SER A 44 12.73 -1.13 7.54
CA SER A 44 12.69 -2.48 6.97
C SER A 44 11.26 -2.86 6.60
N GLU A 45 10.98 -2.92 5.32
CA GLU A 45 9.71 -3.42 4.79
C GLU A 45 9.52 -4.90 5.10
N ILE A 46 10.62 -5.66 5.06
CA ILE A 46 10.58 -7.11 5.26
C ILE A 46 10.31 -7.47 6.73
N TYR A 47 10.75 -6.62 7.66
CA TYR A 47 10.34 -6.77 9.06
C TYR A 47 8.81 -6.70 9.21
N THR A 48 8.20 -5.71 8.60
CA THR A 48 6.73 -5.51 8.63
C THR A 48 6.03 -6.69 7.94
N ALA A 49 6.44 -7.06 6.72
CA ALA A 49 5.88 -8.17 5.97
C ALA A 49 5.95 -9.48 6.77
N ARG A 50 7.10 -9.75 7.39
CA ARG A 50 7.28 -10.93 8.25
C ARG A 50 6.30 -10.97 9.42
N LYS A 51 6.01 -9.84 10.06
CA LYS A 51 5.04 -9.76 11.15
C LYS A 51 3.60 -9.97 10.66
N VAL A 52 3.27 -9.44 9.48
CA VAL A 52 1.99 -9.70 8.83
C VAL A 52 1.83 -11.18 8.49
N TYR A 53 2.86 -11.85 7.96
CA TYR A 53 2.82 -13.30 7.73
C TYR A 53 2.41 -14.09 8.99
N LEU A 54 2.99 -13.75 10.15
CA LEU A 54 2.63 -14.41 11.41
C LEU A 54 1.18 -14.13 11.82
N GLU A 55 0.73 -12.87 11.73
CA GLU A 55 -0.66 -12.50 12.09
C GLU A 55 -1.67 -13.14 11.11
N LYS A 56 -1.34 -13.15 9.82
CA LYS A 56 -2.13 -13.81 8.79
C LYS A 56 -2.23 -15.32 9.04
N ALA A 57 -1.13 -15.98 9.42
CA ALA A 57 -1.12 -17.38 9.78
C ALA A 57 -2.04 -17.70 10.98
N ILE A 58 -2.06 -16.81 11.99
CA ILE A 58 -2.99 -16.94 13.12
C ILE A 58 -4.44 -16.89 12.64
N ASN A 59 -4.79 -15.94 11.77
CA ASN A 59 -6.14 -15.82 11.24
C ASN A 59 -6.49 -16.99 10.31
N TYR A 60 -5.55 -17.42 9.46
CA TYR A 60 -5.73 -18.57 8.58
C TYR A 60 -6.14 -19.84 9.35
N LEU A 61 -5.43 -20.14 10.45
CA LEU A 61 -5.78 -21.29 11.29
C LEU A 61 -7.13 -21.09 12.01
N ARG A 62 -7.44 -19.89 12.50
CA ARG A 62 -8.75 -19.59 13.12
C ARG A 62 -9.92 -19.72 12.16
N MET A 63 -9.69 -19.40 10.89
CA MET A 63 -10.66 -19.51 9.81
C MET A 63 -10.65 -20.87 9.12
N HIS A 64 -9.93 -21.86 9.68
CA HIS A 64 -9.82 -23.22 9.14
C HIS A 64 -9.40 -23.25 7.67
N GLY A 65 -8.49 -22.36 7.28
CA GLY A 65 -8.00 -22.23 5.92
C GLY A 65 -8.88 -21.39 4.97
N ALA A 66 -10.03 -20.89 5.42
CA ALA A 66 -10.94 -20.04 4.64
C ALA A 66 -10.47 -18.57 4.68
N LEU A 67 -9.23 -18.33 4.31
CA LEU A 67 -8.59 -17.02 4.20
C LEU A 67 -7.66 -17.03 3.00
N THR A 68 -7.64 -15.97 2.20
CA THR A 68 -6.65 -15.81 1.13
C THR A 68 -5.25 -15.83 1.73
N TRP A 69 -4.42 -16.76 1.26
CA TRP A 69 -3.02 -16.84 1.65
C TRP A 69 -2.14 -16.23 0.55
N GLY A 70 -1.14 -15.46 0.94
CA GLY A 70 -0.20 -14.84 0.00
C GLY A 70 0.56 -13.69 0.63
N ASP A 71 1.33 -12.99 -0.18
CA ASP A 71 2.18 -11.85 0.22
C ASP A 71 1.37 -10.57 0.44
N GLY A 72 0.18 -10.49 -0.14
CA GLY A 72 -0.67 -9.32 -0.15
C GLY A 72 -1.06 -8.83 1.25
N GLY A 73 -1.41 -7.59 1.33
CA GLY A 73 -1.86 -6.88 2.53
C GLY A 73 -2.23 -5.46 2.18
N GLU A 74 -2.76 -4.73 3.15
CA GLU A 74 -3.31 -3.40 2.98
C GLU A 74 -2.46 -2.34 3.69
N LEU A 75 -2.69 -1.06 3.39
CA LEU A 75 -1.94 0.03 4.01
C LEU A 75 -2.17 0.15 5.51
N HIS A 76 -3.34 -0.25 6.03
CA HIS A 76 -3.57 -0.30 7.47
C HIS A 76 -2.64 -1.31 8.18
N ASP A 77 -2.18 -2.34 7.49
CA ASP A 77 -1.30 -3.35 8.08
C ASP A 77 0.02 -2.75 8.58
N ILE A 78 0.61 -1.79 7.83
CA ILE A 78 1.85 -1.14 8.28
C ILE A 78 1.61 -0.37 9.59
N ILE A 79 0.47 0.30 9.71
CA ILE A 79 0.12 1.06 10.92
C ILE A 79 -0.12 0.11 12.09
N ASN A 80 -0.84 -1.00 11.84
CA ASN A 80 -1.15 -2.00 12.86
C ASN A 80 0.13 -2.71 13.36
N ILE A 81 1.02 -3.09 12.45
CA ILE A 81 2.31 -3.72 12.80
C ILE A 81 3.21 -2.73 13.52
N TYR A 82 3.35 -1.49 13.04
CA TYR A 82 4.11 -0.45 13.71
C TYR A 82 3.67 -0.26 15.16
N ARG A 83 2.37 -0.18 15.40
CA ARG A 83 1.79 -0.04 16.74
C ARG A 83 1.99 -1.29 17.59
N LYS A 84 1.82 -2.47 17.02
CA LYS A 84 1.87 -3.75 17.76
C LYS A 84 3.29 -4.23 18.00
N TYR A 85 4.17 -4.14 17.01
CA TYR A 85 5.50 -4.75 17.03
C TYR A 85 6.66 -3.75 16.96
N GLY A 86 6.40 -2.49 16.66
CA GLY A 86 7.43 -1.48 16.47
C GLY A 86 7.99 -1.50 15.06
N ALA A 87 9.24 -1.05 14.90
CA ALA A 87 9.94 -0.94 13.63
C ALA A 87 11.41 -1.33 13.79
N VAL A 88 12.03 -1.69 12.66
CA VAL A 88 13.46 -2.00 12.57
C VAL A 88 14.01 -1.24 11.36
N PRO A 89 15.21 -0.65 11.42
CA PRO A 89 15.80 -0.01 10.25
C PRO A 89 16.29 -1.05 9.24
N GLN A 90 16.24 -0.71 7.96
CA GLN A 90 16.70 -1.55 6.85
C GLN A 90 18.17 -1.99 7.03
N SER A 91 19.01 -1.11 7.57
CA SER A 91 20.43 -1.43 7.85
C SER A 91 20.62 -2.56 8.87
N VAL A 92 19.60 -2.90 9.65
CA VAL A 92 19.63 -3.97 10.66
C VAL A 92 19.00 -5.25 10.14
N TYR A 93 17.94 -5.15 9.36
CA TYR A 93 17.23 -6.31 8.85
C TYR A 93 16.70 -6.05 7.44
N THR A 94 17.31 -6.69 6.47
CA THR A 94 16.95 -6.57 5.04
C THR A 94 16.02 -7.68 4.57
N GLY A 95 15.98 -8.81 5.29
CA GLY A 95 15.34 -10.04 4.79
C GLY A 95 16.10 -10.72 3.64
N LEU A 96 17.27 -10.23 3.30
CA LEU A 96 18.14 -10.81 2.26
C LEU A 96 19.23 -11.65 2.90
N ILE A 97 19.34 -12.90 2.49
CA ILE A 97 20.34 -13.86 2.98
C ILE A 97 21.09 -14.52 1.81
N ASN A 98 22.18 -15.18 2.12
CA ASN A 98 22.97 -15.96 1.14
C ASN A 98 23.43 -15.17 -0.10
N GLY A 99 23.68 -13.87 0.08
CA GLY A 99 24.12 -12.99 -1.03
C GLY A 99 23.02 -12.56 -1.99
N ALA A 100 21.74 -12.81 -1.66
CA ALA A 100 20.64 -12.30 -2.44
C ALA A 100 20.61 -10.76 -2.44
N THR A 101 20.32 -10.17 -3.58
CA THR A 101 20.23 -8.72 -3.77
C THR A 101 18.80 -8.24 -3.96
N VAL A 102 17.87 -9.17 -4.20
CA VAL A 102 16.45 -8.91 -4.48
C VAL A 102 15.61 -9.92 -3.70
N ASN A 103 14.48 -9.48 -3.17
CA ASN A 103 13.52 -10.35 -2.49
C ASN A 103 12.84 -11.30 -3.48
N ASN A 104 12.69 -12.55 -3.08
CA ASN A 104 11.90 -13.56 -3.80
C ASN A 104 11.17 -14.43 -2.78
N PHE A 105 9.86 -14.28 -2.70
CA PHE A 105 9.04 -14.95 -1.70
C PHE A 105 8.33 -16.21 -2.23
N ASN A 106 8.51 -16.55 -3.51
CA ASN A 106 7.77 -17.64 -4.15
C ASN A 106 7.89 -19.00 -3.43
N GLU A 107 9.10 -19.38 -3.04
CA GLU A 107 9.32 -20.66 -2.33
C GLU A 107 8.88 -20.57 -0.87
N MET A 108 9.17 -19.45 -0.20
CA MET A 108 8.75 -19.23 1.18
C MET A 108 7.22 -19.29 1.31
N GLN A 109 6.51 -18.61 0.43
CA GLN A 109 5.05 -18.55 0.43
C GLN A 109 4.45 -19.96 0.32
N LYS A 110 4.96 -20.79 -0.61
CA LYS A 110 4.51 -22.18 -0.81
C LYS A 110 4.80 -23.07 0.40
N ASP A 111 6.01 -22.95 0.98
CA ASP A 111 6.40 -23.75 2.15
C ASP A 111 5.54 -23.40 3.36
N LEU A 112 5.32 -22.11 3.62
CA LEU A 112 4.48 -21.65 4.71
C LEU A 112 3.01 -22.04 4.52
N GLU A 113 2.48 -21.93 3.30
CA GLU A 113 1.13 -22.38 2.96
C GLU A 113 0.97 -23.89 3.17
N GLY A 114 1.91 -24.68 2.67
CA GLY A 114 1.91 -26.15 2.84
C GLY A 114 1.91 -26.55 4.31
N TYR A 115 2.70 -25.87 5.14
CA TYR A 115 2.72 -26.09 6.57
C TYR A 115 1.36 -25.80 7.25
N LEU A 116 0.76 -24.66 6.94
CA LEU A 116 -0.54 -24.27 7.50
C LEU A 116 -1.68 -25.19 7.02
N LYS A 117 -1.70 -25.57 5.74
CA LYS A 117 -2.65 -26.53 5.18
C LYS A 117 -2.56 -27.88 5.88
N GLY A 118 -1.35 -28.37 6.12
CA GLY A 118 -1.14 -29.61 6.86
C GLY A 118 -1.70 -29.56 8.29
N ILE A 119 -1.59 -28.42 8.97
CA ILE A 119 -2.21 -28.24 10.30
C ILE A 119 -3.74 -28.29 10.19
N VAL A 120 -4.34 -27.57 9.23
CA VAL A 120 -5.80 -27.57 9.03
C VAL A 120 -6.31 -28.97 8.71
N GLU A 121 -5.65 -29.69 7.80
CA GLU A 121 -6.03 -31.03 7.39
C GLU A 121 -5.90 -32.07 8.53
N SER A 122 -4.95 -31.86 9.44
CA SER A 122 -4.76 -32.74 10.61
C SER A 122 -5.80 -32.52 11.71
N GLU A 123 -6.62 -31.44 11.60
CA GLU A 123 -7.58 -31.00 12.62
C GLU A 123 -6.95 -30.81 14.03
N LYS A 124 -5.62 -30.68 14.09
CA LYS A 124 -4.87 -30.52 15.33
C LYS A 124 -3.79 -29.46 15.20
N VAL A 125 -3.95 -28.37 15.94
CA VAL A 125 -2.96 -27.29 15.99
C VAL A 125 -1.88 -27.62 17.01
N PRO A 126 -0.61 -27.86 16.61
CA PRO A 126 0.50 -28.09 17.53
C PRO A 126 0.73 -26.91 18.46
N ALA A 127 1.12 -27.15 19.71
CA ALA A 127 1.35 -26.05 20.68
C ALA A 127 2.50 -25.12 20.27
N ASP A 128 3.49 -25.64 19.54
CA ASP A 128 4.70 -24.95 19.09
C ASP A 128 4.62 -24.44 17.64
N TRP A 129 3.46 -24.52 17.00
CA TRP A 129 3.29 -24.19 15.57
C TRP A 129 3.82 -22.80 15.18
N LYS A 130 3.65 -21.80 16.06
CA LYS A 130 4.16 -20.44 15.82
C LYS A 130 5.69 -20.43 15.75
N GLN A 131 6.33 -21.12 16.68
CA GLN A 131 7.79 -21.21 16.70
C GLN A 131 8.30 -21.89 15.42
N VAL A 132 7.68 -23.00 15.02
CA VAL A 132 8.03 -23.68 13.77
C VAL A 132 7.79 -22.78 12.55
N PHE A 133 6.68 -22.06 12.52
CA PHE A 133 6.37 -21.12 11.45
C PHE A 133 7.41 -19.99 11.35
N GLU A 134 7.82 -19.40 12.48
CA GLU A 134 8.87 -18.38 12.51
C GLU A 134 10.23 -18.93 12.10
N GLN A 135 10.59 -20.15 12.52
CA GLN A 135 11.81 -20.82 12.10
C GLN A 135 11.84 -21.10 10.59
N LYS A 136 10.70 -21.46 9.99
CA LYS A 136 10.59 -21.58 8.54
C LYS A 136 10.86 -20.23 7.85
N MET A 137 10.27 -19.13 8.32
CA MET A 137 10.60 -17.79 7.79
C MET A 137 12.08 -17.45 7.96
N ASP A 138 12.73 -17.87 9.07
CA ASP A 138 14.17 -17.64 9.29
C ASP A 138 15.04 -18.27 8.21
N THR A 139 14.62 -19.40 7.62
CA THR A 139 15.38 -20.05 6.55
C THR A 139 15.41 -19.26 5.25
N TYR A 140 14.42 -18.38 5.03
CA TYR A 140 14.29 -17.59 3.82
C TYR A 140 14.70 -16.12 4.01
N LEU A 141 14.47 -15.56 5.20
CA LEU A 141 14.61 -14.12 5.47
C LEU A 141 15.69 -13.79 6.51
N GLY A 142 16.28 -14.82 7.13
CA GLY A 142 17.14 -14.65 8.31
C GLY A 142 16.34 -14.31 9.57
N ALA A 143 16.95 -14.54 10.71
CA ALA A 143 16.33 -14.25 12.00
C ALA A 143 16.29 -12.74 12.28
N VAL A 144 15.17 -12.25 12.81
CA VAL A 144 15.06 -10.86 13.25
C VAL A 144 15.81 -10.70 14.58
N PRO A 145 16.74 -9.75 14.71
CA PRO A 145 17.40 -9.49 15.98
C PRO A 145 16.40 -8.95 17.01
N LYS A 146 16.43 -9.51 18.23
CA LYS A 146 15.59 -9.07 19.34
C LYS A 146 15.98 -7.67 19.81
N THR A 147 17.28 -7.37 19.77
CA THR A 147 17.86 -6.05 20.06
C THR A 147 18.94 -5.75 19.04
N PHE A 148 19.18 -4.48 18.77
CA PHE A 148 20.13 -4.02 17.78
C PHE A 148 20.74 -2.67 18.15
N LEU A 149 21.97 -2.43 17.67
CA LEU A 149 22.66 -1.16 17.82
C LEU A 149 22.27 -0.21 16.69
N TYR A 150 21.81 0.99 17.04
CA TYR A 150 21.55 2.05 16.06
C TYR A 150 22.05 3.39 16.60
N ASN A 151 22.91 4.07 15.84
CA ASN A 151 23.55 5.35 16.25
C ASN A 151 24.12 5.33 17.66
N GLY A 152 24.83 4.24 18.02
CA GLY A 152 25.51 4.10 19.30
C GLY A 152 24.62 3.74 20.50
N LYS A 153 23.34 3.51 20.30
CA LYS A 153 22.38 3.08 21.35
C LYS A 153 21.74 1.75 21.01
N MET A 154 21.52 0.92 22.02
CA MET A 154 20.78 -0.34 21.89
C MET A 154 19.28 -0.10 21.92
N TYR A 155 18.58 -0.75 20.99
CA TYR A 155 17.14 -0.73 20.87
C TYR A 155 16.58 -2.15 20.71
N ASP A 156 15.35 -2.35 21.12
CA ASP A 156 14.44 -3.34 20.56
C ASP A 156 13.47 -2.64 19.56
N PRO A 157 12.69 -3.38 18.77
CA PRO A 157 11.80 -2.77 17.78
C PRO A 157 10.80 -1.76 18.34
N LYS A 158 10.32 -1.94 19.57
CA LYS A 158 9.35 -1.04 20.21
C LYS A 158 9.99 0.26 20.68
N SER A 159 11.13 0.16 21.35
CA SER A 159 11.89 1.34 21.79
C SER A 159 12.42 2.14 20.60
N PHE A 160 12.82 1.47 19.52
CA PHE A 160 13.22 2.13 18.28
C PHE A 160 12.04 2.90 17.64
N ALA A 161 10.88 2.25 17.50
CA ALA A 161 9.69 2.90 16.99
C ALA A 161 9.33 4.15 17.80
N LYS A 162 9.35 4.05 19.13
CA LYS A 162 8.99 5.14 20.03
C LYS A 162 9.99 6.30 20.00
N GLU A 163 11.28 6.01 20.13
CA GLU A 163 12.29 7.05 20.35
C GLU A 163 12.83 7.63 19.04
N VAL A 164 13.03 6.79 18.03
CA VAL A 164 13.63 7.19 16.75
C VAL A 164 12.56 7.57 15.74
N VAL A 165 11.63 6.67 15.44
CA VAL A 165 10.54 6.94 14.49
C VAL A 165 9.57 7.98 15.07
N GLY A 166 8.99 7.74 16.25
CA GLY A 166 8.22 8.71 17.04
C GLY A 166 6.91 9.13 16.40
N LEU A 167 6.15 8.16 15.87
CA LEU A 167 4.86 8.37 15.23
C LEU A 167 3.68 7.75 16.01
N GLU A 168 3.89 7.31 17.27
CA GLU A 168 2.87 6.63 18.07
C GLU A 168 1.62 7.47 18.30
N ASP A 169 1.78 8.80 18.42
CA ASP A 169 0.67 9.73 18.67
C ASP A 169 -0.04 10.16 17.38
N GLU A 170 0.52 9.82 16.20
CA GLU A 170 -0.09 10.17 14.94
C GLU A 170 -1.32 9.27 14.66
N LYS A 171 -2.34 9.89 14.08
CA LYS A 171 -3.60 9.21 13.75
C LYS A 171 -3.82 9.25 12.27
N TYR A 172 -4.20 8.12 11.75
CA TYR A 172 -4.41 7.92 10.31
C TYR A 172 -5.88 7.58 10.03
N ILE A 173 -6.30 7.82 8.82
CA ILE A 173 -7.61 7.40 8.29
C ILE A 173 -7.34 6.69 6.98
N GLU A 174 -7.84 5.49 6.86
CA GLU A 174 -7.98 4.79 5.59
C GLU A 174 -9.37 5.07 5.05
N MET A 175 -9.45 5.46 3.77
CA MET A 175 -10.70 5.84 3.11
C MET A 175 -10.89 5.04 1.84
N LEU A 176 -12.11 4.60 1.61
CA LEU A 176 -12.55 3.98 0.36
C LEU A 176 -13.82 4.68 -0.16
N SER A 177 -14.23 4.34 -1.37
CA SER A 177 -15.51 4.84 -1.92
C SER A 177 -16.25 3.71 -2.63
N VAL A 178 -17.26 3.19 -1.99
CA VAL A 178 -18.17 2.15 -2.53
C VAL A 178 -19.62 2.61 -2.40
N GLU A 179 -20.42 2.35 -3.44
CA GLU A 179 -21.82 2.83 -3.50
C GLU A 179 -22.82 1.89 -2.83
N HIS A 180 -22.48 0.60 -2.70
CA HIS A 180 -23.37 -0.41 -2.10
C HIS A 180 -23.44 -0.35 -0.56
N LYS A 181 -22.64 0.52 0.08
CA LYS A 181 -22.66 0.77 1.53
C LYS A 181 -22.89 2.25 1.84
N PRO A 182 -23.48 2.57 2.98
CA PRO A 182 -23.72 3.97 3.36
C PRO A 182 -22.44 4.80 3.43
N LYS A 183 -22.53 6.03 2.96
CA LYS A 183 -21.41 6.97 3.04
C LYS A 183 -21.20 7.50 4.47
N TYR A 184 -19.95 7.87 4.77
CA TYR A 184 -19.51 8.41 6.06
C TYR A 184 -19.68 7.44 7.24
N GLN A 185 -19.53 6.17 6.96
CA GLN A 185 -19.47 5.08 7.94
C GLN A 185 -18.19 4.28 7.75
N ASN A 186 -17.74 3.60 8.80
CA ASN A 186 -16.67 2.62 8.70
C ASN A 186 -17.25 1.34 8.09
N THR A 187 -16.72 0.96 6.93
CA THR A 187 -17.20 -0.15 6.11
C THR A 187 -16.10 -1.19 6.01
N LEU A 188 -16.43 -2.46 6.14
CA LEU A 188 -15.47 -3.55 5.88
C LEU A 188 -14.89 -3.35 4.49
N MET A 189 -13.56 -3.33 4.41
CA MET A 189 -12.85 -3.33 3.13
C MET A 189 -12.92 -4.74 2.54
N ALA A 190 -13.89 -4.97 1.66
CA ALA A 190 -14.20 -6.28 1.12
C ALA A 190 -13.32 -6.59 -0.11
N VAL A 191 -12.03 -6.78 0.11
CA VAL A 191 -11.03 -7.17 -0.90
C VAL A 191 -10.25 -8.39 -0.42
N PRO A 192 -9.67 -9.18 -1.34
CA PRO A 192 -9.01 -10.45 -1.00
C PRO A 192 -7.85 -10.31 -0.01
N ASP A 193 -7.06 -9.24 -0.12
CA ASP A 193 -5.85 -9.04 0.67
C ASP A 193 -6.09 -8.41 2.04
N ASN A 194 -7.33 -7.98 2.35
CA ASN A 194 -7.73 -7.57 3.70
C ASN A 194 -7.93 -8.78 4.63
N TRP A 195 -6.85 -9.47 4.90
CA TRP A 195 -6.79 -10.68 5.74
C TRP A 195 -7.16 -10.42 7.21
N SER A 196 -7.07 -9.18 7.66
CA SER A 196 -7.36 -8.74 9.03
C SER A 196 -8.84 -8.41 9.23
N TYR A 197 -9.62 -8.31 8.15
CA TYR A 197 -11.02 -7.86 8.15
C TYR A 197 -11.17 -6.44 8.71
N ASP A 198 -10.21 -5.58 8.43
CA ASP A 198 -10.25 -4.18 8.87
C ASP A 198 -11.24 -3.34 8.06
N TYR A 199 -11.61 -2.21 8.64
CA TYR A 199 -12.59 -1.29 8.12
C TYR A 199 -11.93 -0.01 7.64
N ALA A 200 -12.43 0.52 6.51
CA ALA A 200 -12.08 1.83 6.02
C ALA A 200 -13.28 2.78 6.05
N PHE A 201 -13.03 4.08 6.09
CA PHE A 201 -14.05 5.11 6.10
C PHE A 201 -14.62 5.32 4.71
N ASN A 202 -15.88 4.96 4.48
CA ASN A 202 -16.54 5.08 3.19
C ASN A 202 -16.95 6.54 2.91
N VAL A 203 -16.38 7.13 1.89
CA VAL A 203 -16.64 8.52 1.48
C VAL A 203 -17.16 8.59 0.04
N ASN A 204 -17.63 9.74 -0.41
CA ASN A 204 -17.92 9.96 -1.82
C ASN A 204 -16.63 9.92 -2.64
N MET A 205 -16.69 9.51 -3.90
CA MET A 205 -15.55 9.46 -4.82
C MET A 205 -14.77 10.80 -4.86
N GLU A 206 -15.47 11.92 -4.95
CA GLU A 206 -14.82 13.23 -4.96
C GLU A 206 -14.19 13.62 -3.62
N ASP A 207 -14.63 13.02 -2.51
CA ASP A 207 -13.99 13.22 -1.21
C ASP A 207 -12.61 12.52 -1.14
N LEU A 208 -12.39 11.42 -1.88
CA LEU A 208 -11.05 10.83 -2.03
C LEU A 208 -10.10 11.84 -2.71
N ILE A 209 -10.49 12.37 -3.86
CA ILE A 209 -9.70 13.36 -4.61
C ILE A 209 -9.46 14.62 -3.78
N ARG A 210 -10.51 15.15 -3.14
CA ARG A 210 -10.41 16.29 -2.24
C ARG A 210 -9.45 16.04 -1.09
N THR A 211 -9.43 14.82 -0.55
CA THR A 211 -8.53 14.45 0.54
C THR A 211 -7.09 14.39 0.07
N ILE A 212 -6.81 13.78 -1.07
CA ILE A 212 -5.45 13.73 -1.65
C ILE A 212 -4.94 15.18 -1.90
N ASP A 213 -5.75 15.99 -2.59
CA ASP A 213 -5.38 17.40 -2.88
C ASP A 213 -5.13 18.21 -1.61
N TYR A 214 -5.97 18.01 -0.59
CA TYR A 214 -5.84 18.69 0.69
C TYR A 214 -4.58 18.24 1.44
N ALA A 215 -4.34 16.93 1.49
CA ALA A 215 -3.15 16.35 2.14
C ALA A 215 -1.87 16.93 1.52
N LEU A 216 -1.72 16.83 0.20
CA LEU A 216 -0.56 17.34 -0.52
C LEU A 216 -0.34 18.84 -0.29
N LYS A 217 -1.39 19.66 -0.37
CA LYS A 217 -1.33 21.12 -0.08
C LYS A 217 -0.92 21.41 1.37
N LYS A 218 -1.22 20.51 2.30
CA LYS A 218 -0.80 20.59 3.72
C LYS A 218 0.59 20.00 3.96
N GLY A 219 1.25 19.45 2.94
CA GLY A 219 2.56 18.85 3.01
C GLY A 219 2.53 17.44 3.63
N TYR A 220 1.43 16.71 3.47
CA TYR A 220 1.28 15.29 3.80
C TYR A 220 1.20 14.48 2.52
N THR A 221 1.91 13.38 2.49
CA THR A 221 1.80 12.38 1.41
C THR A 221 0.61 11.45 1.65
N VAL A 222 0.28 10.63 0.67
CA VAL A 222 -0.88 9.73 0.74
C VAL A 222 -0.49 8.33 0.27
N GLY A 223 -0.76 7.31 1.09
CA GLY A 223 -0.73 5.91 0.64
C GLY A 223 -1.90 5.66 -0.30
N TRP A 224 -1.70 4.91 -1.38
CA TRP A 224 -2.68 4.70 -2.43
C TRP A 224 -2.69 3.25 -2.89
N GLU A 225 -3.81 2.59 -2.71
CA GLU A 225 -4.12 1.25 -3.20
C GLU A 225 -4.97 1.36 -4.46
N ALA A 226 -4.57 0.67 -5.52
CA ALA A 226 -5.20 0.79 -6.82
C ALA A 226 -4.99 -0.43 -7.70
N ASP A 227 -5.89 -0.56 -8.67
CA ASP A 227 -5.69 -1.42 -9.82
C ASP A 227 -4.63 -0.80 -10.76
N VAL A 228 -3.66 -1.60 -11.16
CA VAL A 228 -2.62 -1.25 -12.14
C VAL A 228 -2.53 -2.25 -13.30
N SER A 229 -3.47 -3.21 -13.35
CA SER A 229 -3.54 -4.25 -14.39
C SER A 229 -4.07 -3.73 -15.74
N GLU A 230 -4.40 -2.46 -15.84
CA GLU A 230 -4.95 -1.80 -17.01
C GLU A 230 -3.91 -1.57 -18.11
N LYS A 231 -4.30 -1.68 -19.37
CA LYS A 231 -3.46 -1.29 -20.52
C LYS A 231 -3.05 0.18 -20.51
N PHE A 232 -3.79 1.01 -19.79
CA PHE A 232 -3.54 2.44 -19.65
C PHE A 232 -2.59 2.79 -18.50
N PHE A 233 -2.16 1.80 -17.74
CA PHE A 233 -1.09 1.91 -16.78
C PHE A 233 0.20 1.43 -17.42
N SER A 234 1.13 2.32 -17.66
CA SER A 234 2.44 1.99 -18.20
C SER A 234 3.54 2.35 -17.21
N TRP A 235 4.11 1.33 -16.60
CA TRP A 235 5.29 1.52 -15.76
C TRP A 235 6.46 2.10 -16.54
N GLN A 236 6.79 1.54 -17.72
CA GLN A 236 7.92 1.98 -18.51
C GLN A 236 7.82 3.47 -18.88
N ASN A 237 6.66 3.93 -19.34
CA ASN A 237 6.44 5.32 -19.72
C ASN A 237 6.09 6.21 -18.51
N GLY A 238 5.94 5.62 -17.31
CA GLY A 238 5.58 6.32 -16.09
C GLY A 238 4.26 7.09 -16.17
N LEU A 239 3.23 6.47 -16.75
CA LEU A 239 1.94 7.12 -17.02
C LEU A 239 0.77 6.20 -16.68
N ALA A 240 -0.25 6.75 -16.02
CA ALA A 240 -1.54 6.11 -15.77
C ALA A 240 -2.69 7.06 -16.13
N ILE A 241 -3.49 6.71 -17.15
CA ILE A 241 -4.59 7.51 -17.71
C ILE A 241 -5.80 6.65 -18.01
N VAL A 242 -6.96 7.25 -18.27
CA VAL A 242 -8.22 6.54 -18.63
C VAL A 242 -8.84 7.12 -19.89
N PRO A 243 -8.30 6.85 -21.08
CA PRO A 243 -8.83 7.38 -22.34
C PRO A 243 -10.30 7.00 -22.57
N GLU A 244 -11.05 7.89 -23.26
CA GLU A 244 -12.42 7.59 -23.70
C GLU A 244 -12.47 6.43 -24.69
N LYS A 245 -11.44 6.33 -25.56
CA LYS A 245 -11.32 5.24 -26.53
C LYS A 245 -10.69 4.03 -25.88
N ASP A 246 -11.27 2.87 -26.08
CA ASP A 246 -10.68 1.61 -25.68
C ASP A 246 -9.48 1.29 -26.56
N PHE A 247 -8.42 0.74 -25.98
CA PHE A 247 -7.15 0.46 -26.65
C PHE A 247 -7.34 -0.42 -27.90
N GLU A 248 -8.23 -1.41 -27.83
CA GLU A 248 -8.55 -2.32 -28.92
C GLU A 248 -9.26 -1.66 -30.11
N SER A 249 -9.88 -0.49 -29.88
CA SER A 249 -10.54 0.29 -30.94
C SER A 249 -9.59 1.22 -31.71
N LEU A 250 -8.33 1.32 -31.24
CA LEU A 250 -7.32 2.19 -31.85
C LEU A 250 -6.72 1.56 -33.08
N SER A 251 -6.36 2.38 -34.08
CA SER A 251 -5.54 1.95 -35.20
C SER A 251 -4.14 1.51 -34.74
N PRO A 252 -3.42 0.66 -35.52
CA PRO A 252 -2.07 0.25 -35.17
C PRO A 252 -1.11 1.42 -34.88
N ALA A 253 -1.21 2.50 -35.66
CA ALA A 253 -0.38 3.70 -35.45
C ALA A 253 -0.74 4.45 -34.15
N GLU A 254 -2.02 4.50 -33.76
CA GLU A 254 -2.45 5.06 -32.48
C GLU A 254 -1.99 4.17 -31.31
N GLN A 255 -2.02 2.83 -31.45
CA GLN A 255 -1.55 1.90 -30.43
C GLN A 255 -0.04 2.01 -30.22
N GLU A 256 0.76 2.17 -31.29
CA GLU A 256 2.21 2.35 -31.21
C GLU A 256 2.59 3.63 -30.47
N ASN A 257 1.83 4.72 -30.66
CA ASN A 257 2.10 6.02 -30.07
C ASN A 257 1.21 6.35 -28.85
N TYR A 258 0.58 5.34 -28.29
CA TYR A 258 -0.47 5.50 -27.28
C TYR A 258 -0.05 6.37 -26.08
N TYR A 259 1.11 6.12 -25.51
CA TYR A 259 1.63 6.84 -24.35
C TYR A 259 2.30 8.17 -24.69
N HIS A 260 2.47 8.49 -25.96
CA HIS A 260 3.06 9.73 -26.44
C HIS A 260 2.02 10.68 -27.07
N THR A 261 0.74 10.27 -27.05
CA THR A 261 -0.38 11.03 -27.61
C THR A 261 -1.28 11.55 -26.48
N TYR A 262 -1.79 12.78 -26.64
CA TYR A 262 -2.82 13.29 -25.75
C TYR A 262 -4.15 12.58 -26.03
N TRP A 263 -4.75 12.07 -24.94
CA TRP A 263 -6.07 11.46 -24.99
C TRP A 263 -7.05 12.23 -24.13
N LYS A 264 -8.26 12.44 -24.66
CA LYS A 264 -9.40 12.82 -23.85
C LYS A 264 -9.75 11.65 -22.94
N GLU A 265 -9.90 11.88 -21.64
CA GLU A 265 -10.22 10.83 -20.68
C GLU A 265 -11.71 10.69 -20.43
N LYS A 266 -12.12 9.50 -20.01
CA LYS A 266 -13.49 9.18 -19.61
C LYS A 266 -13.93 10.08 -18.46
N THR A 267 -15.20 10.47 -18.46
CA THR A 267 -15.81 11.07 -17.27
C THR A 267 -16.14 9.93 -16.29
N ILE A 268 -15.50 9.92 -15.16
CA ILE A 268 -15.69 8.88 -14.14
C ILE A 268 -16.86 9.27 -13.25
N THR A 269 -17.87 8.40 -13.20
CA THR A 269 -19.01 8.53 -12.28
C THR A 269 -18.89 7.52 -11.13
N PRO A 270 -19.55 7.77 -9.98
CA PRO A 270 -19.59 6.79 -8.89
C PRO A 270 -20.13 5.42 -9.33
N GLN A 271 -21.11 5.40 -10.25
CA GLN A 271 -21.67 4.17 -10.80
C GLN A 271 -20.66 3.41 -11.65
N LEU A 272 -19.99 4.10 -12.61
CA LEU A 272 -18.97 3.48 -13.45
C LEU A 272 -17.83 2.89 -12.59
N ARG A 273 -17.42 3.61 -11.55
CA ARG A 273 -16.42 3.14 -10.58
C ARG A 273 -16.90 1.88 -9.84
N GLN A 274 -18.14 1.88 -9.33
CA GLN A 274 -18.72 0.74 -8.62
C GLN A 274 -18.87 -0.49 -9.54
N GLU A 275 -19.38 -0.30 -10.76
CA GLU A 275 -19.50 -1.37 -11.74
C GLU A 275 -18.15 -2.03 -12.06
N ALA A 276 -17.09 -1.23 -12.22
CA ALA A 276 -15.74 -1.74 -12.46
C ALA A 276 -15.18 -2.55 -11.27
N PHE A 277 -15.50 -2.15 -10.05
CA PHE A 277 -15.13 -2.88 -8.84
C PHE A 277 -15.91 -4.21 -8.74
N ASP A 278 -17.22 -4.19 -9.02
CA ASP A 278 -18.08 -5.36 -8.90
C ASP A 278 -17.86 -6.42 -9.99
N ASN A 279 -17.36 -6.01 -11.16
CA ASN A 279 -17.18 -6.90 -12.31
C ASN A 279 -15.71 -7.30 -12.58
N TYR A 280 -14.81 -7.07 -11.61
CA TYR A 280 -13.37 -7.39 -11.68
C TYR A 280 -12.57 -6.57 -12.71
N GLN A 281 -13.08 -5.43 -13.16
CA GLN A 281 -12.33 -4.45 -13.95
C GLN A 281 -11.44 -3.55 -13.07
N THR A 282 -11.73 -3.49 -11.78
CA THR A 282 -10.86 -2.85 -10.79
C THR A 282 -10.54 -3.88 -9.72
N LEU A 283 -9.26 -4.26 -9.65
CA LEU A 283 -8.74 -5.24 -8.71
C LEU A 283 -7.90 -4.55 -7.62
N ASP A 284 -7.82 -5.21 -6.49
CA ASP A 284 -6.89 -4.87 -5.43
C ASP A 284 -5.55 -5.56 -5.74
N ASP A 285 -4.68 -4.88 -6.49
CA ASP A 285 -3.46 -5.51 -6.99
C ASP A 285 -2.16 -4.75 -6.70
N HIS A 286 -2.21 -3.47 -6.30
CA HIS A 286 -0.98 -2.74 -6.04
C HIS A 286 -1.15 -1.54 -5.10
N SER A 287 -0.11 -1.28 -4.30
CA SER A 287 -0.01 -0.11 -3.44
C SER A 287 1.15 0.79 -3.85
N MET A 288 0.92 2.10 -3.87
CA MET A 288 1.88 3.13 -4.27
C MET A 288 1.76 4.37 -3.38
N HIS A 289 2.69 5.31 -3.52
CA HIS A 289 2.81 6.48 -2.66
C HIS A 289 2.62 7.78 -3.44
N ILE A 290 1.51 8.49 -3.25
CA ILE A 290 1.26 9.79 -3.87
C ILE A 290 2.02 10.87 -3.11
N VAL A 291 2.91 11.57 -3.83
CA VAL A 291 3.90 12.49 -3.23
C VAL A 291 3.86 13.91 -3.79
N GLY A 292 3.07 14.17 -4.82
CA GLY A 292 3.04 15.51 -5.41
C GLY A 292 2.00 15.70 -6.52
N LEU A 293 2.05 16.86 -7.13
CA LEU A 293 1.19 17.27 -8.24
C LEU A 293 2.03 17.71 -9.43
N ALA A 294 1.53 17.41 -10.61
CA ALA A 294 2.09 17.85 -11.88
C ALA A 294 0.99 18.34 -12.83
N LYS A 295 1.38 19.02 -13.90
CA LYS A 295 0.52 19.38 -15.01
C LYS A 295 1.16 19.01 -16.33
N ASP A 296 0.35 18.58 -17.28
CA ASP A 296 0.78 18.43 -18.66
C ASP A 296 0.79 19.80 -19.41
N GLN A 297 1.07 19.78 -20.70
CA GLN A 297 1.10 20.98 -21.55
C GLN A 297 -0.28 21.60 -21.78
N THR A 298 -1.37 20.87 -21.53
CA THR A 298 -2.75 21.36 -21.65
C THR A 298 -3.24 21.98 -20.33
N GLY A 299 -2.49 21.82 -19.24
CA GLY A 299 -2.87 22.25 -17.90
C GLY A 299 -3.63 21.19 -17.11
N LYS A 300 -3.81 19.97 -17.64
CA LYS A 300 -4.43 18.85 -16.92
C LYS A 300 -3.55 18.40 -15.78
N GLU A 301 -4.17 18.14 -14.62
CA GLU A 301 -3.47 17.77 -13.39
C GLU A 301 -3.27 16.25 -13.24
N TYR A 302 -2.09 15.90 -12.75
CA TYR A 302 -1.68 14.53 -12.43
C TYR A 302 -1.11 14.49 -11.02
N TYR A 303 -1.26 13.37 -10.35
CA TYR A 303 -0.49 13.06 -9.14
C TYR A 303 0.88 12.52 -9.52
N ILE A 304 1.91 12.92 -8.77
CA ILE A 304 3.23 12.30 -8.83
C ILE A 304 3.19 11.14 -7.84
N VAL A 305 3.48 9.95 -8.33
CA VAL A 305 3.38 8.69 -7.57
C VAL A 305 4.75 8.02 -7.54
N LYS A 306 5.24 7.71 -6.35
CA LYS A 306 6.42 6.88 -6.11
C LYS A 306 5.99 5.43 -6.08
N ASN A 307 6.66 4.58 -6.88
CA ASN A 307 6.44 3.14 -6.92
C ASN A 307 7.59 2.38 -6.25
N SER A 308 7.47 1.07 -6.14
CA SER A 308 8.45 0.14 -5.54
C SER A 308 8.96 -0.94 -6.50
N TRP A 309 9.14 -0.57 -7.77
CA TRP A 309 9.64 -1.46 -8.84
C TRP A 309 10.99 -1.02 -9.41
N GLY A 310 11.85 -0.44 -8.55
CA GLY A 310 13.15 0.08 -8.98
C GLY A 310 13.05 1.39 -9.75
N THR A 311 14.14 1.74 -10.44
CA THR A 311 14.32 3.05 -11.09
C THR A 311 14.49 2.97 -12.60
N GLU A 312 14.25 1.81 -13.21
CA GLU A 312 14.56 1.53 -14.62
C GLU A 312 13.54 2.09 -15.61
N ASN A 313 12.45 2.72 -15.13
CA ASN A 313 11.49 3.38 -16.00
C ASN A 313 11.94 4.81 -16.39
N ASP A 314 11.28 5.43 -17.35
CA ASP A 314 11.60 6.77 -17.88
C ASP A 314 11.60 7.87 -16.80
N ASN A 315 10.87 7.66 -15.71
CA ASN A 315 10.72 8.62 -14.60
C ASN A 315 11.46 8.20 -13.31
N LYS A 316 12.46 7.30 -13.40
CA LYS A 316 13.32 6.89 -12.28
C LYS A 316 12.55 6.40 -11.05
N GLY A 317 11.57 5.53 -11.28
CA GLY A 317 10.76 4.92 -10.21
C GLY A 317 9.48 5.68 -9.86
N TYR A 318 9.18 6.76 -10.59
CA TYR A 318 7.95 7.52 -10.44
C TYR A 318 7.03 7.33 -11.64
N LEU A 319 5.76 7.65 -11.44
CA LEU A 319 4.77 7.74 -12.51
C LEU A 319 3.83 8.93 -12.28
N TYR A 320 3.13 9.33 -13.35
CA TYR A 320 2.12 10.37 -13.32
C TYR A 320 0.74 9.73 -13.52
N ALA A 321 -0.09 9.74 -12.48
CA ALA A 321 -1.46 9.26 -12.54
C ALA A 321 -2.43 10.42 -12.71
N SER A 322 -3.27 10.39 -13.76
CA SER A 322 -4.31 11.40 -13.92
C SER A 322 -5.31 11.33 -12.77
N LYS A 323 -5.95 12.47 -12.44
CA LYS A 323 -6.99 12.47 -11.42
C LYS A 323 -8.18 11.57 -11.78
N ASP A 324 -8.43 11.37 -13.08
CA ASP A 324 -9.49 10.47 -13.56
C ASP A 324 -9.11 9.00 -13.39
N TYR A 325 -7.84 8.65 -13.60
CA TYR A 325 -7.34 7.32 -13.25
C TYR A 325 -7.50 7.05 -11.75
N VAL A 326 -7.12 7.99 -10.90
CA VAL A 326 -7.26 7.86 -9.44
C VAL A 326 -8.73 7.76 -9.04
N ARG A 327 -9.65 8.54 -9.64
CA ARG A 327 -11.11 8.38 -9.42
C ARG A 327 -11.58 6.97 -9.75
N TYR A 328 -11.09 6.42 -10.86
CA TYR A 328 -11.60 5.16 -11.40
C TYR A 328 -11.03 3.94 -10.68
N LYS A 329 -9.72 3.93 -10.45
CA LYS A 329 -8.97 2.72 -10.08
C LYS A 329 -8.53 2.65 -8.62
N THR A 330 -8.85 3.63 -7.79
CA THR A 330 -8.50 3.60 -6.36
C THR A 330 -9.33 2.56 -5.61
N ILE A 331 -8.69 1.67 -4.88
CA ILE A 331 -9.31 0.83 -3.85
C ILE A 331 -9.44 1.65 -2.57
N ALA A 332 -8.33 2.08 -2.00
CA ALA A 332 -8.29 2.88 -0.79
C ALA A 332 -7.15 3.90 -0.78
N ILE A 333 -7.22 4.84 0.14
CA ILE A 333 -6.13 5.77 0.46
C ILE A 333 -5.89 5.80 1.96
N LEU A 334 -4.63 5.91 2.36
CA LEU A 334 -4.21 6.13 3.75
C LEU A 334 -3.68 7.54 3.91
N VAL A 335 -4.18 8.29 4.88
CA VAL A 335 -3.78 9.68 5.14
C VAL A 335 -3.68 9.98 6.62
N ASN A 336 -2.74 10.88 7.00
CA ASN A 336 -2.70 11.43 8.34
C ASN A 336 -3.96 12.29 8.59
N GLN A 337 -4.59 12.16 9.76
CA GLN A 337 -5.79 12.95 10.10
C GLN A 337 -5.56 14.47 10.01
N LYS A 338 -4.35 14.94 10.25
CA LYS A 338 -3.99 16.37 10.10
C LYS A 338 -3.90 16.80 8.63
N GLY A 339 -3.67 15.83 7.73
CA GLY A 339 -3.67 15.98 6.27
C GLY A 339 -5.05 15.76 5.63
N ALA A 340 -6.09 15.40 6.38
CA ALA A 340 -7.44 15.21 5.85
C ALA A 340 -8.32 16.46 6.07
N PRO A 341 -9.34 16.70 5.19
CA PRO A 341 -10.30 17.79 5.38
C PRO A 341 -11.00 17.71 6.73
N LYS A 342 -11.08 18.82 7.45
CA LYS A 342 -11.58 18.89 8.82
C LYS A 342 -13.02 18.37 8.99
N ASP A 343 -13.87 18.60 8.01
CA ASP A 343 -15.25 18.09 7.97
C ASP A 343 -15.29 16.56 7.88
N LEU A 344 -14.43 15.96 7.06
CA LEU A 344 -14.31 14.49 6.95
C LEU A 344 -13.75 13.89 8.24
N VAL A 345 -12.72 14.49 8.83
CA VAL A 345 -12.18 14.04 10.13
C VAL A 345 -13.26 14.08 11.22
N LYS A 346 -14.11 15.13 11.22
CA LYS A 346 -15.23 15.24 12.18
C LYS A 346 -16.27 14.14 11.97
N LYS A 347 -16.60 13.82 10.70
CA LYS A 347 -17.50 12.72 10.36
C LYS A 347 -16.90 11.37 10.76
N PHE A 348 -15.63 11.12 10.40
CA PHE A 348 -14.90 9.89 10.74
C PHE A 348 -14.93 9.58 12.24
N LYS A 349 -14.64 10.58 13.10
CA LYS A 349 -14.64 10.39 14.56
C LYS A 349 -16.00 9.98 15.14
N LYS A 350 -17.07 10.19 14.40
CA LYS A 350 -18.45 9.86 14.79
C LYS A 350 -19.03 8.71 13.97
N ALA A 351 -18.27 8.19 13.02
CA ALA A 351 -18.74 7.20 12.08
C ALA A 351 -19.05 5.88 12.79
N PRO A 352 -20.26 5.34 12.65
CA PRO A 352 -20.57 3.98 13.09
C PRO A 352 -19.89 2.96 12.18
N TYR A 353 -19.81 1.72 12.66
CA TYR A 353 -19.43 0.58 11.82
C TYR A 353 -20.67 0.02 11.13
N THR A 354 -20.59 -0.26 9.83
CA THR A 354 -21.66 -0.96 9.13
C THR A 354 -21.68 -2.42 9.55
N SER A 355 -22.87 -3.00 9.67
CA SER A 355 -23.02 -4.46 9.72
C SER A 355 -22.57 -5.06 8.38
N LEU A 356 -22.03 -6.26 8.44
CA LEU A 356 -21.69 -7.07 7.27
C LEU A 356 -22.93 -7.30 6.38
#